data_5ef5a7d5d6e43b2531c47a16150313d8
#
_entry.id   5ef5a7d5d6e43b2531c47a16150313d8
#
_cell.length_a   1.000
_cell.length_b   1.000
_cell.length_c   1.000
_cell.angle_alpha   90.00
_cell.angle_beta   90.00
_cell.angle_gamma   90.00
#
_symmetry.space_group_name_H-M   'P 1'
#
loop_
_entity.id
_entity.type
_entity.pdbx_description
1 polymer ?
#
loop_
_entity_poly.entity_id
_entity_poly.type
_entity_poly.pdbx_seq_one_letter_code
_entity_poly.pdbx_strand_id
1 'polypeptide(L)'
;MKKVYPDAKTALAGLLKDGMLICAGGFGLCGIPEQLIKAIRDSDVKNLTIVSNNAGVDGAGLGLLLETRQVKKMISSYVGENKLFAQQYLAGELEIEFNPQGTLAERIRAGGAGIPAFFTRTGAGTDIAKGKEEREFDGSRYIMERGIVADLSIVHAWMGDTEGNLVYRKTARNFNPMMATAGKVTVAEVENLVQPGDLNADHIVTPGVYVKRIVHVPDAVKHIEQRTVRKRVMAAAGTGEEV
;
A
#
# COMPACT_ATOMS: atom_id res chain seq x y z
N MET A 1 -5.69 -20.29 14.05
CA MET A 1 -6.84 -19.33 13.93
C MET A 1 -7.17 -19.21 12.47
N LYS A 2 -8.44 -19.34 12.06
CA LYS A 2 -8.82 -19.27 10.63
C LYS A 2 -8.59 -17.85 10.10
N LYS A 3 -7.74 -17.68 9.08
CA LYS A 3 -7.40 -16.38 8.49
C LYS A 3 -8.14 -16.08 7.18
N VAL A 4 -8.65 -17.09 6.49
CA VAL A 4 -9.32 -16.97 5.20
C VAL A 4 -10.77 -16.56 5.40
N TYR A 5 -11.17 -15.49 4.72
CA TYR A 5 -12.50 -14.90 4.72
C TYR A 5 -13.13 -15.02 3.32
N PRO A 6 -14.47 -15.14 3.22
CA PRO A 6 -15.12 -15.35 1.94
C PRO A 6 -15.05 -14.14 1.00
N ASP A 7 -14.98 -12.92 1.54
CA ASP A 7 -14.98 -11.67 0.78
C ASP A 7 -14.34 -10.52 1.58
N ALA A 8 -14.09 -9.41 0.91
CA ALA A 8 -13.46 -8.22 1.47
C ALA A 8 -14.30 -7.57 2.59
N LYS A 9 -15.64 -7.52 2.42
CA LYS A 9 -16.54 -6.94 3.42
C LYS A 9 -16.46 -7.71 4.73
N THR A 10 -16.53 -9.04 4.66
CA THR A 10 -16.42 -9.92 5.82
C THR A 10 -15.04 -9.86 6.45
N ALA A 11 -13.98 -9.74 5.61
CA ALA A 11 -12.62 -9.60 6.10
C ALA A 11 -12.37 -8.27 6.81
N LEU A 12 -13.10 -7.21 6.51
CA LEU A 12 -13.00 -5.91 7.17
C LEU A 12 -13.99 -5.75 8.33
N ALA A 13 -14.95 -6.66 8.51
CA ALA A 13 -15.95 -6.57 9.55
C ALA A 13 -15.32 -6.44 10.96
N GLY A 14 -15.77 -5.44 11.71
CA GLY A 14 -15.30 -5.11 13.06
C GLY A 14 -13.92 -4.46 13.14
N LEU A 15 -13.27 -4.16 12.00
CA LEU A 15 -11.97 -3.47 11.97
C LEU A 15 -12.10 -1.97 11.70
N LEU A 16 -13.04 -1.59 10.83
CA LEU A 16 -13.18 -0.22 10.36
C LEU A 16 -13.74 0.71 11.44
N LYS A 17 -13.16 1.89 11.58
CA LYS A 17 -13.57 2.95 12.52
C LYS A 17 -13.27 4.32 11.92
N ASP A 18 -14.08 5.30 12.27
CA ASP A 18 -13.82 6.70 11.90
C ASP A 18 -12.46 7.18 12.42
N GLY A 19 -11.80 8.01 11.63
CA GLY A 19 -10.53 8.64 11.98
C GLY A 19 -9.31 7.71 11.98
N MET A 20 -9.47 6.43 11.60
CA MET A 20 -8.35 5.49 11.61
C MET A 20 -7.29 5.79 10.56
N LEU A 21 -6.06 5.35 10.82
CA LEU A 21 -4.95 5.38 9.88
C LEU A 21 -4.85 4.05 9.14
N ILE A 22 -4.92 4.10 7.81
CA ILE A 22 -4.84 2.93 6.93
C ILE A 22 -3.62 3.03 6.02
N CYS A 23 -2.75 2.03 6.05
CA CYS A 23 -1.70 1.84 5.06
C CYS A 23 -2.26 1.01 3.89
N ALA A 24 -2.24 1.57 2.68
CA ALA A 24 -2.71 0.90 1.47
C ALA A 24 -1.55 0.59 0.53
N GLY A 25 -1.33 -0.70 0.27
CA GLY A 25 -0.32 -1.18 -0.67
C GLY A 25 -0.60 -0.76 -2.11
N GLY A 26 0.37 -0.99 -2.97
CA GLY A 26 0.32 -0.61 -4.37
C GLY A 26 1.21 0.58 -4.72
N PHE A 27 1.29 0.86 -6.02
CA PHE A 27 1.96 2.02 -6.59
C PHE A 27 1.12 2.48 -7.79
N GLY A 28 0.48 3.63 -7.70
CA GLY A 28 -0.60 3.98 -8.60
C GLY A 28 -1.69 2.91 -8.54
N LEU A 29 -2.10 2.38 -9.67
CA LEU A 29 -3.04 1.26 -9.74
C LEU A 29 -2.36 -0.11 -9.75
N CYS A 30 -1.02 -0.17 -9.79
CA CYS A 30 -0.29 -1.43 -9.84
C CYS A 30 -0.21 -2.10 -8.46
N GLY A 31 -0.79 -3.29 -8.33
CA GLY A 31 -0.75 -4.08 -7.09
C GLY A 31 -1.59 -3.48 -5.95
N ILE A 32 -2.66 -2.75 -6.28
CA ILE A 32 -3.58 -2.22 -5.27
C ILE A 32 -4.53 -3.30 -4.75
N PRO A 33 -4.94 -3.26 -3.49
CA PRO A 33 -5.95 -4.14 -2.91
C PRO A 33 -7.36 -3.64 -3.24
N GLU A 34 -7.79 -3.80 -4.51
CA GLU A 34 -8.96 -3.14 -5.05
C GLU A 34 -10.28 -3.54 -4.37
N GLN A 35 -10.45 -4.83 -4.03
CA GLN A 35 -11.67 -5.30 -3.39
C GLN A 35 -11.78 -4.80 -1.95
N LEU A 36 -10.65 -4.72 -1.24
CA LEU A 36 -10.60 -4.11 0.09
C LEU A 36 -10.87 -2.61 0.02
N ILE A 37 -10.34 -1.89 -0.97
CA ILE A 37 -10.65 -0.47 -1.19
C ILE A 37 -12.15 -0.29 -1.47
N LYS A 38 -12.75 -1.11 -2.34
CA LYS A 38 -14.19 -1.07 -2.61
C LYS A 38 -15.02 -1.35 -1.35
N ALA A 39 -14.62 -2.32 -0.55
CA ALA A 39 -15.33 -2.63 0.70
C ALA A 39 -15.23 -1.49 1.74
N ILE A 40 -14.11 -0.75 1.78
CA ILE A 40 -13.99 0.47 2.59
C ILE A 40 -14.90 1.58 2.02
N ARG A 41 -14.92 1.78 0.69
CA ARG A 41 -15.81 2.74 0.03
C ARG A 41 -17.27 2.49 0.39
N ASP A 42 -17.68 1.24 0.36
CA ASP A 42 -19.07 0.81 0.60
C ASP A 42 -19.43 0.77 2.11
N SER A 43 -18.49 1.12 2.97
CA SER A 43 -18.72 1.29 4.41
C SER A 43 -19.07 2.75 4.75
N ASP A 44 -19.58 2.97 5.98
CA ASP A 44 -19.95 4.32 6.45
C ASP A 44 -18.82 5.08 7.11
N VAL A 45 -17.59 4.51 7.18
CA VAL A 45 -16.45 5.12 7.88
C VAL A 45 -16.01 6.44 7.22
N LYS A 46 -15.64 7.40 8.06
CA LYS A 46 -15.25 8.75 7.67
C LYS A 46 -13.94 9.19 8.32
N ASN A 47 -13.44 10.33 7.85
CA ASN A 47 -12.26 11.00 8.40
C ASN A 47 -10.99 10.14 8.39
N LEU A 48 -10.85 9.26 7.41
CA LEU A 48 -9.71 8.37 7.28
C LEU A 48 -8.42 9.14 7.00
N THR A 49 -7.31 8.69 7.59
CA THR A 49 -5.96 9.04 7.16
C THR A 49 -5.40 7.89 6.34
N ILE A 50 -5.08 8.13 5.09
CA ILE A 50 -4.56 7.10 4.18
C ILE A 50 -3.06 7.34 3.93
N VAL A 51 -2.26 6.30 4.12
CA VAL A 51 -0.85 6.25 3.76
C VAL A 51 -0.70 5.42 2.50
N SER A 52 -0.26 6.02 1.42
CA SER A 52 0.01 5.31 0.16
C SER A 52 0.97 6.12 -0.71
N ASN A 53 1.54 5.49 -1.73
CA ASN A 53 2.41 6.16 -2.71
C ASN A 53 1.69 7.34 -3.38
N ASN A 54 0.43 7.15 -3.80
CA ASN A 54 -0.43 8.18 -4.37
C ASN A 54 -1.90 8.01 -3.92
N ALA A 55 -2.78 8.84 -4.48
CA ALA A 55 -4.21 8.85 -4.16
C ALA A 55 -5.07 8.11 -5.22
N GLY A 56 -4.50 7.18 -5.98
CA GLY A 56 -5.15 6.58 -7.13
C GLY A 56 -5.39 7.58 -8.26
N VAL A 57 -6.36 7.29 -9.11
CA VAL A 57 -6.84 8.18 -10.17
C VAL A 57 -8.34 8.38 -10.05
N ASP A 58 -8.91 9.32 -10.80
CA ASP A 58 -10.36 9.51 -10.86
C ASP A 58 -11.04 8.18 -11.24
N GLY A 59 -11.98 7.71 -10.44
CA GLY A 59 -12.77 6.50 -10.68
C GLY A 59 -12.06 5.17 -10.39
N ALA A 60 -10.82 5.15 -9.88
CA ALA A 60 -10.12 3.89 -9.59
C ALA A 60 -9.13 3.99 -8.42
N GLY A 61 -8.87 2.84 -7.81
CA GLY A 61 -7.97 2.74 -6.66
C GLY A 61 -8.46 3.57 -5.49
N LEU A 62 -7.54 4.26 -4.81
CA LEU A 62 -7.89 5.13 -3.67
C LEU A 62 -8.73 6.34 -4.06
N GLY A 63 -8.80 6.70 -5.36
CA GLY A 63 -9.70 7.72 -5.87
C GLY A 63 -11.17 7.46 -5.51
N LEU A 64 -11.59 6.20 -5.42
CA LEU A 64 -12.93 5.80 -4.99
C LEU A 64 -13.28 6.31 -3.58
N LEU A 65 -12.29 6.38 -2.67
CA LEU A 65 -12.50 6.88 -1.30
C LEU A 65 -12.56 8.42 -1.24
N LEU A 66 -11.97 9.10 -2.24
CA LEU A 66 -12.11 10.55 -2.39
C LEU A 66 -13.50 10.91 -2.92
N GLU A 67 -14.06 10.13 -3.85
CA GLU A 67 -15.40 10.32 -4.38
C GLU A 67 -16.47 10.30 -3.27
N THR A 68 -16.30 9.42 -2.30
CA THR A 68 -17.22 9.30 -1.14
C THR A 68 -16.86 10.24 0.03
N ARG A 69 -15.81 11.06 -0.12
CA ARG A 69 -15.33 11.99 0.93
C ARG A 69 -15.03 11.29 2.26
N GLN A 70 -14.54 10.06 2.19
CA GLN A 70 -14.15 9.29 3.37
C GLN A 70 -12.76 9.66 3.89
N VAL A 71 -11.90 10.22 3.02
CA VAL A 71 -10.52 10.58 3.35
C VAL A 71 -10.45 12.02 3.83
N LYS A 72 -9.94 12.22 5.04
CA LYS A 72 -9.63 13.54 5.60
C LYS A 72 -8.19 13.94 5.30
N LYS A 73 -7.25 12.98 5.34
CA LYS A 73 -5.81 13.24 5.16
C LYS A 73 -5.15 12.16 4.32
N MET A 74 -4.28 12.59 3.40
CA MET A 74 -3.35 11.71 2.70
C MET A 74 -1.92 11.94 3.22
N ILE A 75 -1.19 10.85 3.48
CA ILE A 75 0.27 10.84 3.68
C ILE A 75 0.86 10.15 2.46
N SER A 76 1.46 10.92 1.56
CA SER A 76 1.77 10.45 0.20
C SER A 76 3.03 11.09 -0.35
N SER A 77 3.57 10.49 -1.41
CA SER A 77 4.74 11.04 -2.13
C SER A 77 4.37 11.68 -3.47
N TYR A 78 3.20 11.36 -4.01
CA TYR A 78 2.73 11.86 -5.30
C TYR A 78 1.20 11.86 -5.36
N VAL A 79 0.61 12.89 -5.99
CA VAL A 79 -0.84 13.05 -6.08
C VAL A 79 -1.31 13.60 -7.44
N GLY A 80 -0.41 13.68 -8.42
CA GLY A 80 -0.58 14.48 -9.64
C GLY A 80 -1.58 13.99 -10.66
N GLU A 81 -2.10 12.76 -10.62
CA GLU A 81 -2.97 12.20 -11.67
C GLU A 81 -4.44 12.06 -11.23
N ASN A 82 -4.81 12.64 -10.09
CA ASN A 82 -6.17 12.61 -9.57
C ASN A 82 -6.72 14.03 -9.50
N LYS A 83 -7.66 14.37 -10.38
CA LYS A 83 -8.26 15.71 -10.47
C LYS A 83 -9.13 16.02 -9.25
N LEU A 84 -9.87 15.02 -8.77
CA LEU A 84 -10.72 15.17 -7.59
C LEU A 84 -9.88 15.43 -6.34
N PHE A 85 -8.71 14.79 -6.22
CA PHE A 85 -7.75 15.10 -5.17
C PHE A 85 -7.36 16.58 -5.19
N ALA A 86 -6.96 17.09 -6.36
CA ALA A 86 -6.57 18.49 -6.50
C ALA A 86 -7.70 19.45 -6.12
N GLN A 87 -8.94 19.16 -6.53
CA GLN A 87 -10.12 19.96 -6.20
C GLN A 87 -10.37 19.99 -4.68
N GLN A 88 -10.38 18.83 -4.02
CA GLN A 88 -10.62 18.74 -2.57
C GLN A 88 -9.49 19.40 -1.76
N TYR A 89 -8.24 19.25 -2.20
CA TYR A 89 -7.10 19.89 -1.55
C TYR A 89 -7.17 21.41 -1.66
N LEU A 90 -7.41 21.97 -2.85
CA LEU A 90 -7.53 23.41 -3.06
C LEU A 90 -8.75 24.02 -2.36
N ALA A 91 -9.82 23.25 -2.19
CA ALA A 91 -11.00 23.66 -1.41
C ALA A 91 -10.79 23.57 0.12
N GLY A 92 -9.66 23.06 0.61
CA GLY A 92 -9.39 22.86 2.02
C GLY A 92 -10.16 21.69 2.66
N GLU A 93 -10.75 20.81 1.85
CA GLU A 93 -11.53 19.65 2.30
C GLU A 93 -10.65 18.43 2.59
N LEU A 94 -9.45 18.39 2.00
CA LEU A 94 -8.49 17.29 2.10
C LEU A 94 -7.13 17.81 2.55
N GLU A 95 -6.59 17.24 3.62
CA GLU A 95 -5.24 17.52 4.08
C GLU A 95 -4.23 16.63 3.36
N ILE A 96 -3.00 17.16 3.13
CA ILE A 96 -1.90 16.36 2.63
C ILE A 96 -0.63 16.54 3.45
N GLU A 97 0.05 15.44 3.71
CA GLU A 97 1.40 15.39 4.22
C GLU A 97 2.32 14.80 3.14
N PHE A 98 3.05 15.68 2.46
CA PHE A 98 4.00 15.25 1.45
C PHE A 98 5.25 14.65 2.07
N ASN A 99 5.67 13.51 1.53
CA ASN A 99 6.91 12.84 1.89
C ASN A 99 7.71 12.53 0.64
N PRO A 100 9.03 12.76 0.62
CA PRO A 100 9.87 12.17 -0.41
C PRO A 100 9.64 10.65 -0.44
N GLN A 101 9.57 10.06 -1.64
CA GLN A 101 9.10 8.68 -1.76
C GLN A 101 9.95 7.67 -0.98
N GLY A 102 11.28 7.81 -1.01
CA GLY A 102 12.16 6.97 -0.21
C GLY A 102 11.95 7.15 1.30
N THR A 103 11.69 8.40 1.74
CA THR A 103 11.35 8.70 3.14
C THR A 103 10.03 8.07 3.56
N LEU A 104 9.00 8.14 2.70
CA LEU A 104 7.72 7.48 2.95
C LEU A 104 7.91 5.98 3.13
N ALA A 105 8.65 5.34 2.21
CA ALA A 105 8.97 3.92 2.28
C ALA A 105 9.68 3.55 3.59
N GLU A 106 10.68 4.34 3.99
CA GLU A 106 11.45 4.09 5.21
C GLU A 106 10.61 4.34 6.48
N ARG A 107 9.76 5.36 6.51
CA ARG A 107 8.84 5.62 7.62
C ARG A 107 7.89 4.42 7.86
N ILE A 108 7.37 3.83 6.78
CA ILE A 108 6.51 2.65 6.84
C ILE A 108 7.32 1.44 7.32
N ARG A 109 8.52 1.20 6.73
CA ARG A 109 9.41 0.11 7.13
C ARG A 109 9.82 0.23 8.60
N ALA A 110 10.21 1.43 9.04
CA ALA A 110 10.61 1.71 10.42
C ALA A 110 9.46 1.40 11.40
N GLY A 111 8.25 1.87 11.10
CA GLY A 111 7.07 1.58 11.92
C GLY A 111 6.82 0.07 12.04
N GLY A 112 6.87 -0.65 10.92
CA GLY A 112 6.70 -2.12 10.90
C GLY A 112 7.80 -2.89 11.63
N ALA A 113 9.00 -2.31 11.75
CA ALA A 113 10.13 -2.86 12.48
C ALA A 113 10.19 -2.42 13.97
N GLY A 114 9.24 -1.62 14.44
CA GLY A 114 9.26 -1.08 15.80
C GLY A 114 10.28 0.04 16.01
N ILE A 115 10.79 0.67 14.95
CA ILE A 115 11.71 1.80 15.00
C ILE A 115 10.88 3.09 15.04
N PRO A 116 10.88 3.84 16.15
CA PRO A 116 9.99 5.00 16.33
C PRO A 116 10.37 6.20 15.46
N ALA A 117 11.65 6.38 15.17
CA ALA A 117 12.17 7.48 14.36
C ALA A 117 13.56 7.14 13.81
N PHE A 118 13.96 7.87 12.76
CA PHE A 118 15.29 7.81 12.16
C PHE A 118 15.68 9.17 11.59
N PHE A 119 16.97 9.38 11.33
CA PHE A 119 17.47 10.58 10.68
C PHE A 119 17.77 10.32 9.20
N THR A 120 17.39 11.27 8.33
CA THR A 120 17.65 11.21 6.88
C THR A 120 18.14 12.55 6.35
N ARG A 121 19.00 12.54 5.33
CA ARG A 121 19.41 13.75 4.60
C ARG A 121 18.33 14.26 3.66
N THR A 122 17.45 13.37 3.22
CA THR A 122 16.40 13.69 2.23
C THR A 122 15.43 14.71 2.81
N GLY A 123 15.31 15.85 2.14
CA GLY A 123 14.45 16.96 2.58
C GLY A 123 15.10 17.94 3.55
N ALA A 124 16.33 17.69 4.05
CA ALA A 124 17.06 18.65 4.87
C ALA A 124 17.29 19.97 4.11
N GLY A 125 17.00 21.11 4.74
CA GLY A 125 17.12 22.43 4.14
C GLY A 125 15.98 22.81 3.16
N THR A 126 14.91 22.03 3.09
CA THR A 126 13.71 22.31 2.30
C THR A 126 12.49 22.52 3.18
N ASP A 127 11.33 22.84 2.59
CA ASP A 127 10.07 22.96 3.32
C ASP A 127 9.67 21.67 4.07
N ILE A 128 10.15 20.51 3.63
CA ILE A 128 9.95 19.23 4.29
C ILE A 128 10.57 19.19 5.70
N ALA A 129 11.62 19.97 5.93
CA ALA A 129 12.30 20.03 7.23
C ALA A 129 11.56 20.89 8.27
N LYS A 130 10.61 21.73 7.86
CA LYS A 130 9.91 22.65 8.76
C LYS A 130 9.26 21.92 9.93
N GLY A 131 9.61 22.32 11.15
CA GLY A 131 9.07 21.75 12.38
C GLY A 131 9.61 20.37 12.78
N LYS A 132 10.58 19.84 12.04
CA LYS A 132 11.25 18.58 12.36
C LYS A 132 12.56 18.83 13.12
N GLU A 133 12.96 17.90 13.98
CA GLU A 133 14.25 17.91 14.63
C GLU A 133 15.37 17.76 13.59
N GLU A 134 16.38 18.63 13.66
CA GLU A 134 17.55 18.54 12.80
C GLU A 134 18.78 18.14 13.62
N ARG A 135 19.64 17.30 13.04
CA ARG A 135 20.96 16.95 13.58
C ARG A 135 22.00 16.94 12.50
N GLU A 136 23.23 17.22 12.92
CA GLU A 136 24.41 17.09 12.08
C GLU A 136 25.13 15.77 12.37
N PHE A 137 25.47 15.04 11.30
CA PHE A 137 26.34 13.87 11.35
C PHE A 137 27.40 14.04 10.26
N ASP A 138 28.65 13.92 10.63
CA ASP A 138 29.82 14.01 9.73
C ASP A 138 29.77 15.25 8.81
N GLY A 139 29.44 16.41 9.38
CA GLY A 139 29.36 17.70 8.66
C GLY A 139 28.15 17.80 7.70
N SER A 140 27.19 16.90 7.79
CA SER A 140 25.97 16.91 6.97
C SER A 140 24.72 17.03 7.82
N ARG A 141 23.77 17.84 7.36
CA ARG A 141 22.50 18.04 8.05
C ARG A 141 21.49 16.92 7.74
N TYR A 142 20.80 16.47 8.76
CA TYR A 142 19.74 15.44 8.70
C TYR A 142 18.51 15.95 9.43
N ILE A 143 17.34 15.45 9.01
CA ILE A 143 16.06 15.68 9.68
C ILE A 143 15.55 14.36 10.26
N MET A 144 14.85 14.46 11.39
CA MET A 144 14.21 13.31 12.02
C MET A 144 12.85 13.03 11.36
N GLU A 145 12.64 11.78 10.97
CA GLU A 145 11.38 11.26 10.47
C GLU A 145 10.84 10.18 11.41
N ARG A 146 9.53 10.22 11.67
CA ARG A 146 8.87 9.24 12.55
C ARG A 146 8.39 8.03 11.76
N GLY A 147 8.55 6.84 12.34
CA GLY A 147 7.96 5.61 11.81
C GLY A 147 6.43 5.69 11.76
N ILE A 148 5.84 5.05 10.76
CA ILE A 148 4.38 4.99 10.59
C ILE A 148 3.89 3.61 11.00
N VAL A 149 3.00 3.58 12.00
CA VAL A 149 2.25 2.39 12.43
C VAL A 149 0.77 2.66 12.18
N ALA A 150 0.15 1.86 11.32
CA ALA A 150 -1.25 2.01 10.96
C ALA A 150 -2.17 1.15 11.84
N ASP A 151 -3.42 1.57 11.99
CA ASP A 151 -4.45 0.75 12.63
C ASP A 151 -4.80 -0.45 11.76
N LEU A 152 -4.81 -0.25 10.43
CA LEU A 152 -5.09 -1.26 9.43
C LEU A 152 -4.10 -1.13 8.26
N SER A 153 -3.57 -2.25 7.79
CA SER A 153 -2.91 -2.35 6.48
C SER A 153 -3.73 -3.21 5.54
N ILE A 154 -3.91 -2.74 4.32
CA ILE A 154 -4.52 -3.47 3.23
C ILE A 154 -3.50 -3.67 2.11
N VAL A 155 -3.30 -4.91 1.67
CA VAL A 155 -2.27 -5.25 0.69
C VAL A 155 -2.79 -6.24 -0.36
N HIS A 156 -2.13 -6.26 -1.51
CA HIS A 156 -2.41 -7.19 -2.59
C HIS A 156 -1.19 -8.07 -2.86
N ALA A 157 -1.39 -9.38 -2.98
CA ALA A 157 -0.34 -10.33 -3.31
C ALA A 157 -0.75 -11.23 -4.48
N TRP A 158 0.25 -11.74 -5.21
CA TRP A 158 0.03 -12.71 -6.29
C TRP A 158 -0.37 -14.08 -5.76
N MET A 159 0.32 -14.57 -4.73
CA MET A 159 0.01 -15.82 -4.07
C MET A 159 0.02 -15.63 -2.54
N GLY A 160 -0.80 -16.39 -1.87
CA GLY A 160 -0.78 -16.50 -0.42
C GLY A 160 -1.22 -17.88 0.02
N ASP A 161 -0.68 -18.37 1.12
CA ASP A 161 -1.20 -19.58 1.75
C ASP A 161 -2.23 -19.26 2.86
N THR A 162 -2.93 -20.27 3.33
CA THR A 162 -3.96 -20.11 4.36
C THR A 162 -3.40 -19.66 5.72
N GLU A 163 -2.08 -19.71 5.92
CA GLU A 163 -1.39 -19.20 7.11
C GLU A 163 -0.93 -17.73 6.96
N GLY A 164 -1.08 -17.15 5.76
CA GLY A 164 -0.82 -15.72 5.51
C GLY A 164 0.57 -15.40 4.97
N ASN A 165 1.34 -16.40 4.58
CA ASN A 165 2.59 -16.15 3.86
C ASN A 165 2.27 -15.61 2.46
N LEU A 166 2.96 -14.54 2.04
CA LEU A 166 2.66 -13.86 0.79
C LEU A 166 3.86 -13.83 -0.16
N VAL A 167 3.56 -14.03 -1.44
CA VAL A 167 4.47 -13.88 -2.58
C VAL A 167 3.92 -12.82 -3.52
N TYR A 168 4.77 -11.88 -3.91
CA TYR A 168 4.41 -10.81 -4.85
C TYR A 168 5.00 -11.07 -6.23
N ARG A 169 4.40 -10.45 -7.26
CA ARG A 169 4.84 -10.68 -8.63
C ARG A 169 5.24 -9.38 -9.31
N LYS A 170 6.48 -9.33 -9.84
CA LYS A 170 7.02 -8.22 -10.63
C LYS A 170 6.85 -6.88 -9.90
N THR A 171 6.45 -5.82 -10.61
CA THR A 171 6.28 -4.47 -10.06
C THR A 171 5.13 -4.33 -9.06
N ALA A 172 4.17 -5.26 -9.03
CA ALA A 172 3.12 -5.28 -8.02
C ALA A 172 3.63 -5.57 -6.60
N ARG A 173 4.89 -5.98 -6.45
CA ARG A 173 5.54 -6.07 -5.13
C ARG A 173 5.60 -4.71 -4.45
N ASN A 174 6.10 -3.69 -5.11
CA ASN A 174 6.21 -2.26 -4.71
C ASN A 174 6.09 -2.01 -3.19
N PHE A 175 5.11 -1.21 -2.72
CA PHE A 175 4.92 -0.89 -1.31
C PHE A 175 4.27 -2.00 -0.48
N ASN A 176 3.69 -3.03 -1.11
CA ASN A 176 2.91 -4.05 -0.42
C ASN A 176 3.66 -4.74 0.76
N PRO A 177 4.93 -5.19 0.62
CA PRO A 177 5.64 -5.83 1.73
C PRO A 177 5.81 -4.94 2.95
N MET A 178 6.16 -3.66 2.73
CA MET A 178 6.35 -2.71 3.83
C MET A 178 5.03 -2.38 4.51
N MET A 179 3.98 -2.12 3.73
CA MET A 179 2.64 -1.87 4.26
C MET A 179 2.14 -3.06 5.09
N ALA A 180 2.40 -4.28 4.65
CA ALA A 180 1.99 -5.49 5.37
C ALA A 180 2.56 -5.57 6.79
N THR A 181 3.75 -5.03 7.03
CA THR A 181 4.40 -5.05 8.35
C THR A 181 3.98 -3.89 9.26
N ALA A 182 3.48 -2.79 8.68
CA ALA A 182 3.22 -1.55 9.41
C ALA A 182 1.83 -1.48 10.08
N GLY A 183 0.91 -2.37 9.74
CA GLY A 183 -0.43 -2.40 10.32
C GLY A 183 -0.50 -3.18 11.64
N LYS A 184 -1.24 -2.66 12.64
CA LYS A 184 -1.64 -3.44 13.82
C LYS A 184 -2.43 -4.68 13.40
N VAL A 185 -3.24 -4.54 12.35
CA VAL A 185 -3.95 -5.63 11.65
C VAL A 185 -3.66 -5.48 10.16
N THR A 186 -3.25 -6.58 9.51
CA THR A 186 -3.07 -6.61 8.06
C THR A 186 -4.06 -7.57 7.43
N VAL A 187 -4.76 -7.07 6.41
CA VAL A 187 -5.68 -7.83 5.55
C VAL A 187 -5.08 -7.88 4.14
N ALA A 188 -4.98 -9.07 3.58
CA ALA A 188 -4.41 -9.29 2.26
C ALA A 188 -5.46 -9.81 1.28
N GLU A 189 -5.49 -9.26 0.07
CA GLU A 189 -6.08 -9.89 -1.11
C GLU A 189 -5.02 -10.76 -1.78
N VAL A 190 -5.40 -11.95 -2.21
CA VAL A 190 -4.50 -12.86 -2.94
C VAL A 190 -5.16 -13.36 -4.21
N GLU A 191 -4.43 -13.34 -5.33
CA GLU A 191 -4.93 -13.84 -6.62
C GLU A 191 -4.99 -15.37 -6.62
N ASN A 192 -4.04 -16.02 -5.93
CA ASN A 192 -3.94 -17.47 -5.85
C ASN A 192 -3.78 -17.87 -4.38
N LEU A 193 -4.78 -18.55 -3.85
CA LEU A 193 -4.76 -19.07 -2.48
C LEU A 193 -4.36 -20.55 -2.51
N VAL A 194 -3.32 -20.89 -1.78
CA VAL A 194 -2.76 -22.26 -1.73
C VAL A 194 -2.71 -22.79 -0.30
N GLN A 195 -2.34 -24.06 -0.14
CA GLN A 195 -2.14 -24.66 1.18
C GLN A 195 -0.74 -24.32 1.74
N PRO A 196 -0.55 -24.37 3.07
CA PRO A 196 0.76 -24.29 3.67
C PRO A 196 1.69 -25.41 3.13
N GLY A 197 2.89 -25.01 2.70
CA GLY A 197 3.86 -25.91 2.06
C GLY A 197 3.87 -25.87 0.54
N ASP A 198 2.83 -25.34 -0.11
CA ASP A 198 2.79 -25.20 -1.58
C ASP A 198 3.61 -24.00 -2.09
N LEU A 199 3.89 -23.03 -1.22
CA LEU A 199 4.76 -21.89 -1.56
C LEU A 199 6.23 -22.31 -1.43
N ASN A 200 7.06 -21.92 -2.39
CA ASN A 200 8.50 -22.00 -2.22
C ASN A 200 8.91 -21.05 -1.08
N ALA A 201 9.53 -21.60 -0.04
CA ALA A 201 9.92 -20.86 1.16
C ALA A 201 10.86 -19.68 0.86
N ASP A 202 11.78 -19.84 -0.10
CA ASP A 202 12.71 -18.78 -0.52
C ASP A 202 12.04 -17.61 -1.23
N HIS A 203 10.82 -17.80 -1.71
CA HIS A 203 10.04 -16.76 -2.39
C HIS A 203 9.06 -16.04 -1.48
N ILE A 204 8.87 -16.50 -0.25
CA ILE A 204 8.01 -15.81 0.73
C ILE A 204 8.64 -14.46 1.11
N VAL A 205 7.93 -13.39 0.79
CA VAL A 205 8.40 -12.03 1.07
C VAL A 205 7.78 -11.48 2.36
N THR A 206 6.49 -11.76 2.58
CA THR A 206 5.79 -11.38 3.81
C THR A 206 5.45 -12.65 4.59
N PRO A 207 6.06 -12.86 5.75
CA PRO A 207 5.70 -13.97 6.63
C PRO A 207 4.27 -13.85 7.18
N GLY A 208 3.59 -14.97 7.30
CA GLY A 208 2.20 -15.03 7.74
C GLY A 208 1.91 -14.42 9.13
N VAL A 209 2.94 -14.25 9.96
CA VAL A 209 2.80 -13.62 11.28
C VAL A 209 2.22 -12.19 11.18
N TYR A 210 2.50 -11.47 10.11
CA TYR A 210 1.99 -10.12 9.89
C TYR A 210 0.54 -10.11 9.40
N VAL A 211 0.12 -11.12 8.62
CA VAL A 211 -1.19 -11.16 7.97
C VAL A 211 -2.21 -11.83 8.89
N LYS A 212 -3.27 -11.11 9.24
CA LYS A 212 -4.33 -11.59 10.13
C LYS A 212 -5.55 -12.10 9.38
N ARG A 213 -5.85 -11.55 8.20
CA ARG A 213 -6.99 -11.92 7.38
C ARG A 213 -6.62 -11.96 5.91
N ILE A 214 -7.21 -12.90 5.18
CA ILE A 214 -6.93 -13.15 3.75
C ILE A 214 -8.26 -13.25 3.01
N VAL A 215 -8.29 -12.65 1.82
CA VAL A 215 -9.40 -12.77 0.86
C VAL A 215 -8.83 -13.33 -0.43
N HIS A 216 -9.43 -14.40 -0.96
CA HIS A 216 -9.09 -14.95 -2.26
C HIS A 216 -9.83 -14.18 -3.37
N VAL A 217 -9.07 -13.60 -4.31
CA VAL A 217 -9.58 -12.77 -5.41
C VAL A 217 -9.00 -13.29 -6.72
N PRO A 218 -9.49 -14.44 -7.24
CA PRO A 218 -8.90 -15.10 -8.42
C PRO A 218 -9.04 -14.26 -9.68
N ASP A 219 -10.10 -13.46 -9.79
CA ASP A 219 -10.42 -12.64 -10.95
C ASP A 219 -10.03 -11.18 -10.76
N ALA A 220 -8.90 -10.93 -10.06
CA ALA A 220 -8.40 -9.59 -9.80
C ALA A 220 -8.17 -8.80 -11.10
N VAL A 221 -8.93 -7.73 -11.29
CA VAL A 221 -8.76 -6.84 -12.44
C VAL A 221 -7.51 -5.99 -12.22
N LYS A 222 -6.61 -5.96 -13.22
CA LYS A 222 -5.37 -5.19 -13.16
C LYS A 222 -5.54 -3.91 -13.96
N HIS A 223 -5.89 -2.85 -13.27
CA HIS A 223 -5.91 -1.52 -13.86
C HIS A 223 -4.49 -1.04 -14.14
N ILE A 224 -4.32 -0.28 -15.22
CA ILE A 224 -3.06 0.35 -15.62
C ILE A 224 -3.40 1.78 -16.04
N GLU A 225 -2.80 2.78 -15.39
CA GLU A 225 -3.07 4.20 -15.65
C GLU A 225 -2.72 4.58 -17.09
N GLN A 226 -1.53 4.17 -17.53
CA GLN A 226 -1.01 4.49 -18.86
C GLN A 226 -0.44 3.24 -19.51
N ARG A 227 -1.01 2.84 -20.64
CA ARG A 227 -0.48 1.71 -21.42
C ARG A 227 0.61 2.19 -22.38
N THR A 228 1.85 2.18 -21.92
CA THR A 228 3.01 2.56 -22.73
C THR A 228 3.78 1.34 -23.27
N VAL A 229 3.33 0.12 -22.98
CA VAL A 229 4.00 -1.11 -23.39
C VAL A 229 3.83 -1.39 -24.88
N ARG A 230 4.93 -1.70 -25.57
CA ARG A 230 4.89 -2.22 -26.93
C ARG A 230 4.23 -3.59 -26.95
N LYS A 231 3.42 -3.88 -27.98
CA LYS A 231 2.97 -5.28 -28.22
C LYS A 231 4.20 -6.17 -28.36
N ARG A 232 4.30 -7.22 -27.54
CA ARG A 232 5.32 -8.25 -27.79
C ARG A 232 5.00 -8.90 -29.13
N VAL A 233 5.94 -8.82 -30.06
CA VAL A 233 5.93 -9.71 -31.23
C VAL A 233 6.23 -11.09 -30.64
N MET A 234 5.25 -12.00 -30.68
CA MET A 234 5.48 -13.39 -30.35
C MET A 234 6.55 -13.89 -31.33
N ALA A 235 7.73 -14.21 -30.84
CA ALA A 235 8.68 -14.97 -31.63
C ALA A 235 7.94 -16.23 -32.05
N ALA A 236 7.94 -16.50 -33.37
CA ALA A 236 7.44 -17.78 -33.88
C ALA A 236 8.06 -18.89 -33.05
N ALA A 237 7.23 -19.83 -32.59
CA ALA A 237 7.68 -20.97 -31.80
C ALA A 237 8.80 -21.68 -32.54
N GLY A 238 10.05 -21.35 -32.19
CA GLY A 238 11.23 -22.09 -32.56
C GLY A 238 11.21 -23.38 -31.76
N THR A 239 11.09 -24.46 -32.44
CA THR A 239 11.30 -25.81 -31.94
C THR A 239 12.68 -25.91 -31.33
N GLY A 240 12.75 -26.40 -30.12
CA GLY A 240 13.99 -27.08 -29.72
C GLY A 240 14.68 -26.58 -28.45
N GLU A 241 14.66 -27.50 -27.56
CA GLU A 241 15.69 -27.94 -26.61
C GLU A 241 15.74 -27.22 -25.24
N GLU A 242 15.35 -28.02 -24.28
CA GLU A 242 15.65 -27.94 -22.85
C GLU A 242 17.18 -27.92 -22.62
N VAL A 243 17.63 -27.00 -21.79
CA VAL A 243 18.74 -27.20 -20.85
C VAL A 243 18.38 -26.54 -19.53
#